data_a6e948ffea19655d3ff40976d7aa7ddd
#
_entry.id   a6e948ffea19655d3ff40976d7aa7ddd
#
_cell.length_a   1.000
_cell.length_b   1.000
_cell.length_c   1.000
_cell.angle_alpha   90.00
_cell.angle_beta   90.00
_cell.angle_gamma   90.00
#
_symmetry.space_group_name_H-M   'P 1'
#
loop_
_entity.id
_entity.type
_entity.pdbx_description
1 polymer ?
#
loop_
_entity_poly.entity_id
_entity_poly.type
_entity_poly.pdbx_seq_one_letter_code
_entity_poly.pdbx_strand_id
1 'polypeptide(L)'
;MSPEIIAKAVRAYFAAIRAMDAEAWVATFASDATDYDPVGAPPTVGHEALRQFFNAIAGAFKTINFTEDHIFIAGDGAAVKWTGTGTGQNGRHVRFEGIDVFEFNQEGLIQTMRAYWNPAEVLMQLQN
;
A
#
# COMPACT_ATOMS: atom_id res chain seq x y z
N MET A 1 -17.48 2.41 -13.47
CA MET A 1 -16.23 3.18 -13.30
C MET A 1 -15.28 2.81 -14.41
N SER A 2 -14.54 3.78 -14.96
CA SER A 2 -13.66 3.52 -16.09
C SER A 2 -12.31 2.94 -15.65
N PRO A 3 -11.68 2.11 -16.51
CA PRO A 3 -10.34 1.62 -16.22
C PRO A 3 -9.31 2.73 -16.03
N GLU A 4 -9.44 3.85 -16.73
CA GLU A 4 -8.53 5.00 -16.60
C GLU A 4 -8.60 5.63 -15.21
N ILE A 5 -9.80 5.73 -14.63
CA ILE A 5 -9.98 6.26 -13.27
C ILE A 5 -9.34 5.32 -12.26
N ILE A 6 -9.53 4.01 -12.42
CA ILE A 6 -8.91 3.00 -11.55
C ILE A 6 -7.39 3.05 -11.66
N ALA A 7 -6.86 3.09 -12.88
CA ALA A 7 -5.40 3.16 -13.10
C ALA A 7 -4.80 4.41 -12.44
N LYS A 8 -5.48 5.55 -12.55
CA LYS A 8 -5.02 6.79 -11.92
C LYS A 8 -5.02 6.67 -10.40
N ALA A 9 -6.06 6.06 -9.82
CA ALA A 9 -6.16 5.85 -8.38
C ALA A 9 -5.04 4.93 -7.87
N VAL A 10 -4.74 3.86 -8.60
CA VAL A 10 -3.64 2.94 -8.27
C VAL A 10 -2.30 3.68 -8.29
N ARG A 11 -2.05 4.47 -9.33
CA ARG A 11 -0.80 5.24 -9.42
C ARG A 11 -0.66 6.25 -8.30
N ALA A 12 -1.75 6.91 -7.91
CA ALA A 12 -1.75 7.85 -6.79
C ALA A 12 -1.41 7.16 -5.47
N TYR A 13 -1.93 5.95 -5.26
CA TYR A 13 -1.62 5.13 -4.10
C TYR A 13 -0.11 4.87 -3.97
N PHE A 14 0.51 4.37 -5.03
CA PHE A 14 1.95 4.06 -5.01
C PHE A 14 2.83 5.32 -4.99
N ALA A 15 2.41 6.39 -5.64
CA ALA A 15 3.12 7.67 -5.60
C ALA A 15 3.17 8.23 -4.17
N ALA A 16 2.08 8.09 -3.40
CA ALA A 16 2.05 8.55 -2.01
C ALA A 16 3.03 7.75 -1.14
N ILE A 17 3.17 6.46 -1.38
CA ILE A 17 4.15 5.63 -0.67
C ILE A 17 5.57 6.09 -1.00
N ARG A 18 5.89 6.29 -2.28
CA ARG A 18 7.21 6.77 -2.70
C ARG A 18 7.56 8.12 -2.10
N ALA A 19 6.56 8.98 -1.94
CA ALA A 19 6.73 10.30 -1.31
C ALA A 19 6.78 10.23 0.21
N MET A 20 6.47 9.07 0.80
CA MET A 20 6.32 8.89 2.25
C MET A 20 5.31 9.89 2.82
N ASP A 21 4.24 10.15 2.07
CA ASP A 21 3.20 11.14 2.38
C ASP A 21 1.96 10.44 2.92
N ALA A 22 1.83 10.40 4.24
CA ALA A 22 0.73 9.73 4.91
C ALA A 22 -0.64 10.29 4.51
N GLU A 23 -0.77 11.62 4.42
CA GLU A 23 -2.06 12.24 4.10
C GLU A 23 -2.47 11.97 2.66
N ALA A 24 -1.52 12.01 1.71
CA ALA A 24 -1.79 11.65 0.33
C ALA A 24 -2.21 10.17 0.21
N TRP A 25 -1.56 9.29 0.98
CA TRP A 25 -1.89 7.86 0.97
C TRP A 25 -3.30 7.61 1.55
N VAL A 26 -3.60 8.19 2.71
CA VAL A 26 -4.91 8.08 3.35
C VAL A 26 -6.02 8.61 2.44
N ALA A 27 -5.74 9.70 1.71
CA ALA A 27 -6.72 10.32 0.81
C ALA A 27 -7.13 9.41 -0.36
N THR A 28 -6.38 8.35 -0.67
CA THR A 28 -6.75 7.38 -1.70
C THR A 28 -7.85 6.42 -1.24
N PHE A 29 -8.12 6.36 0.06
CA PHE A 29 -9.10 5.46 0.68
C PHE A 29 -10.41 6.16 0.99
N ALA A 30 -11.51 5.40 0.90
CA ALA A 30 -12.80 5.84 1.45
C ALA A 30 -12.67 6.02 2.97
N SER A 31 -13.51 6.89 3.55
CA SER A 31 -13.44 7.20 4.98
C SER A 31 -13.69 5.99 5.88
N ASP A 32 -14.43 4.99 5.38
CA ASP A 32 -14.75 3.75 6.10
C ASP A 32 -14.05 2.53 5.47
N ALA A 33 -12.97 2.74 4.74
CA ALA A 33 -12.25 1.66 4.04
C ALA A 33 -11.70 0.63 5.01
N THR A 34 -11.56 -0.60 4.52
CA THR A 34 -10.95 -1.72 5.23
C THR A 34 -9.70 -2.16 4.47
N ASP A 35 -8.58 -2.22 5.16
CA ASP A 35 -7.29 -2.62 4.62
C ASP A 35 -6.78 -3.86 5.35
N TYR A 36 -6.65 -4.98 4.63
CA TYR A 36 -6.01 -6.21 5.12
C TYR A 36 -4.56 -6.19 4.65
N ASP A 37 -3.65 -5.81 5.53
CA ASP A 37 -2.26 -5.47 5.14
C ASP A 37 -1.24 -5.96 6.17
N PRO A 38 -0.78 -7.20 6.09
CA PRO A 38 -1.13 -8.22 5.09
C PRO A 38 -2.41 -8.98 5.41
N VAL A 39 -2.90 -9.70 4.43
CA VAL A 39 -3.97 -10.67 4.63
C VAL A 39 -3.53 -11.69 5.69
N GLY A 40 -4.42 -12.01 6.63
CA GLY A 40 -4.11 -12.88 7.76
C GLY A 40 -3.88 -12.13 9.06
N ALA A 41 -3.58 -10.84 9.00
CA ALA A 41 -3.52 -9.96 10.16
C ALA A 41 -4.88 -9.27 10.38
N PRO A 42 -5.17 -8.74 11.57
CA PRO A 42 -6.39 -7.96 11.80
C PRO A 42 -6.45 -6.77 10.85
N PRO A 43 -7.64 -6.45 10.29
CA PRO A 43 -7.77 -5.36 9.35
C PRO A 43 -7.62 -3.99 10.03
N THR A 44 -7.16 -3.03 9.22
CA THR A 44 -7.11 -1.61 9.58
C THR A 44 -8.34 -0.94 8.97
N VAL A 45 -9.15 -0.27 9.78
CA VAL A 45 -10.42 0.30 9.33
C VAL A 45 -10.46 1.80 9.61
N GLY A 46 -10.75 2.58 8.56
CA GLY A 46 -10.96 4.02 8.64
C GLY A 46 -9.69 4.84 8.56
N HIS A 47 -9.84 6.13 8.27
CA HIS A 47 -8.71 7.02 7.98
C HIS A 47 -7.73 7.18 9.15
N GLU A 48 -8.22 7.29 10.38
CA GLU A 48 -7.33 7.46 11.53
C GLU A 48 -6.43 6.25 11.74
N ALA A 49 -7.00 5.04 11.67
CA ALA A 49 -6.24 3.81 11.83
C ALA A 49 -5.27 3.61 10.66
N LEU A 50 -5.69 3.96 9.44
CA LEU A 50 -4.82 3.89 8.25
C LEU A 50 -3.62 4.84 8.39
N ARG A 51 -3.85 6.05 8.89
CA ARG A 51 -2.78 7.03 9.12
C ARG A 51 -1.75 6.50 10.11
N GLN A 52 -2.21 5.94 11.21
CA GLN A 52 -1.35 5.34 12.22
C GLN A 52 -0.55 4.17 11.65
N PHE A 53 -1.20 3.32 10.86
CA PHE A 53 -0.56 2.18 10.20
C PHE A 53 0.56 2.64 9.27
N PHE A 54 0.27 3.62 8.41
CA PHE A 54 1.27 4.14 7.47
C PHE A 54 2.46 4.75 8.21
N ASN A 55 2.20 5.56 9.22
CA ASN A 55 3.26 6.23 9.99
C ASN A 55 4.13 5.23 10.73
N ALA A 56 3.56 4.14 11.24
CA ALA A 56 4.33 3.09 11.91
C ALA A 56 5.30 2.40 10.95
N ILE A 57 4.85 2.09 9.74
CA ILE A 57 5.71 1.47 8.73
C ILE A 57 6.75 2.47 8.21
N ALA A 58 6.32 3.67 7.83
CA ALA A 58 7.21 4.69 7.30
C ALA A 58 8.30 5.09 8.30
N GLY A 59 7.97 5.07 9.60
CA GLY A 59 8.93 5.39 10.65
C GLY A 59 10.11 4.42 10.75
N ALA A 60 9.99 3.22 10.21
CA ALA A 60 11.08 2.23 10.19
C ALA A 60 12.09 2.48 9.06
N PHE A 61 11.80 3.39 8.13
CA PHE A 61 12.61 3.60 6.94
C PHE A 61 13.07 5.05 6.81
N LYS A 62 14.29 5.23 6.31
CA LYS A 62 14.80 6.53 5.82
C LYS A 62 14.26 6.80 4.44
N THR A 63 14.25 5.77 3.58
CA THR A 63 13.74 5.85 2.21
C THR A 63 12.93 4.60 1.93
N ILE A 64 11.92 4.77 1.09
CA ILE A 64 11.11 3.66 0.60
C ILE A 64 10.75 3.93 -0.85
N ASN A 65 10.76 2.88 -1.66
CA ASN A 65 10.33 2.95 -3.05
C ASN A 65 9.49 1.73 -3.36
N PHE A 66 8.26 1.96 -3.79
CA PHE A 66 7.37 0.91 -4.27
C PHE A 66 7.13 1.15 -5.75
N THR A 67 7.31 0.12 -6.55
CA THR A 67 7.06 0.15 -7.99
C THR A 67 5.90 -0.78 -8.32
N GLU A 68 4.87 -0.24 -8.96
CA GLU A 68 3.76 -1.04 -9.48
C GLU A 68 4.19 -1.68 -10.80
N ASP A 69 4.63 -2.95 -10.71
CA ASP A 69 5.23 -3.66 -11.85
C ASP A 69 4.18 -4.03 -12.90
N HIS A 70 3.03 -4.52 -12.45
CA HIS A 70 1.94 -4.95 -13.32
C HIS A 70 0.61 -4.57 -12.69
N ILE A 71 -0.27 -3.95 -13.46
CA ILE A 71 -1.61 -3.54 -13.03
C ILE A 71 -2.63 -4.26 -13.91
N PHE A 72 -3.51 -5.04 -13.29
CA PHE A 72 -4.61 -5.73 -13.96
C PHE A 72 -5.92 -5.17 -13.43
N ILE A 73 -6.76 -4.66 -14.32
CA ILE A 73 -8.03 -4.01 -13.96
C ILE A 73 -9.19 -4.83 -14.51
N ALA A 74 -10.18 -5.09 -13.66
CA ALA A 74 -11.42 -5.76 -14.05
C ALA A 74 -12.54 -5.26 -13.13
N GLY A 75 -13.72 -4.98 -13.70
CA GLY A 75 -14.84 -4.45 -12.93
C GLY A 75 -14.45 -3.17 -12.21
N ASP A 76 -14.77 -3.11 -10.93
CA ASP A 76 -14.45 -1.98 -10.06
C ASP A 76 -13.17 -2.25 -9.23
N GLY A 77 -12.30 -3.13 -9.70
CA GLY A 77 -11.12 -3.54 -8.96
C GLY A 77 -9.85 -3.58 -9.76
N ALA A 78 -8.75 -3.76 -9.05
CA ALA A 78 -7.43 -3.92 -9.63
C ALA A 78 -6.61 -4.88 -8.80
N ALA A 79 -5.79 -5.70 -9.47
CA ALA A 79 -4.76 -6.51 -8.84
C ALA A 79 -3.41 -5.99 -9.34
N VAL A 80 -2.52 -5.69 -8.41
CA VAL A 80 -1.25 -5.02 -8.72
C VAL A 80 -0.10 -5.82 -8.13
N LYS A 81 0.80 -6.29 -9.00
CA LYS A 81 2.08 -6.86 -8.55
C LYS A 81 3.04 -5.70 -8.34
N TRP A 82 3.66 -5.63 -7.17
CA TRP A 82 4.59 -4.55 -6.84
C TRP A 82 5.90 -5.09 -6.26
N THR A 83 6.95 -4.28 -6.37
CA THR A 83 8.25 -4.50 -5.74
C THR A 83 8.54 -3.33 -4.81
N GLY A 84 8.90 -3.63 -3.58
CA GLY A 84 9.30 -2.64 -2.59
C GLY A 84 10.79 -2.73 -2.30
N THR A 85 11.44 -1.58 -2.23
CA THR A 85 12.82 -1.44 -1.77
C THR A 85 12.86 -0.31 -0.76
N GLY A 86 13.84 -0.35 0.11
CA GLY A 86 13.99 0.73 1.09
C GLY A 86 15.29 0.63 1.86
N THR A 87 15.56 1.67 2.62
CA THR A 87 16.68 1.72 3.56
C THR A 87 16.13 1.99 4.94
N GLY A 88 16.41 1.10 5.87
CA GLY A 88 15.98 1.24 7.26
C GLY A 88 16.69 2.37 7.97
N GLN A 89 16.20 2.76 9.15
CA GLN A 89 16.85 3.77 9.99
C GLN A 89 18.27 3.38 10.39
N ASN A 90 18.55 2.08 10.43
CA ASN A 90 19.88 1.54 10.72
C ASN A 90 20.79 1.43 9.50
N GLY A 91 20.37 1.93 8.34
CA GLY A 91 21.14 1.90 7.10
C GLY A 91 21.04 0.61 6.30
N ARG A 92 20.28 -0.38 6.78
CA ARG A 92 20.14 -1.65 6.07
C ARG A 92 19.18 -1.52 4.91
N HIS A 93 19.49 -2.20 3.81
CA HIS A 93 18.66 -2.24 2.61
C HIS A 93 17.70 -3.42 2.67
N VAL A 94 16.47 -3.19 2.21
CA VAL A 94 15.46 -4.24 2.09
C VAL A 94 14.91 -4.29 0.68
N ARG A 95 14.50 -5.49 0.26
CA ARG A 95 13.77 -5.70 -0.98
C ARG A 95 12.72 -6.78 -0.74
N PHE A 96 11.49 -6.50 -1.15
CA PHE A 96 10.38 -7.44 -0.98
C PHE A 96 9.36 -7.22 -2.08
N GLU A 97 8.45 -8.18 -2.23
CA GLU A 97 7.45 -8.18 -3.27
C GLU A 97 6.09 -8.53 -2.70
N GLY A 98 5.05 -8.14 -3.39
CA GLY A 98 3.71 -8.50 -3.01
C GLY A 98 2.70 -8.23 -4.10
N ILE A 99 1.46 -8.52 -3.78
CA ILE A 99 0.32 -8.24 -4.64
C ILE A 99 -0.73 -7.54 -3.80
N ASP A 100 -1.23 -6.41 -4.31
CA ASP A 100 -2.36 -5.70 -3.72
C ASP A 100 -3.60 -5.94 -4.57
N VAL A 101 -4.72 -6.24 -3.92
CA VAL A 101 -6.02 -6.35 -4.57
C VAL A 101 -6.91 -5.25 -4.04
N PHE A 102 -7.34 -4.36 -4.95
CA PHE A 102 -8.14 -3.18 -4.63
C PHE A 102 -9.57 -3.35 -5.11
N GLU A 103 -10.53 -2.92 -4.28
CA GLU A 103 -11.92 -2.74 -4.67
C GLU A 103 -12.25 -1.26 -4.46
N PHE A 104 -12.73 -0.60 -5.52
CA PHE A 104 -13.02 0.84 -5.51
C PHE A 104 -14.52 1.09 -5.38
N ASN A 105 -14.89 2.16 -4.69
CA ASN A 105 -16.28 2.63 -4.66
C ASN A 105 -16.56 3.53 -5.87
N GLN A 106 -17.80 4.00 -6.00
CA GLN A 106 -18.23 4.80 -7.15
C GLN A 106 -17.56 6.18 -7.24
N GLU A 107 -16.92 6.62 -6.17
CA GLU A 107 -16.18 7.88 -6.12
C GLU A 107 -14.71 7.72 -6.55
N GLY A 108 -14.29 6.49 -6.87
CA GLY A 108 -12.90 6.23 -7.24
C GLY A 108 -11.96 6.08 -6.05
N LEU A 109 -12.50 5.90 -4.85
CA LEU A 109 -11.72 5.68 -3.64
C LEU A 109 -11.65 4.19 -3.31
N ILE A 110 -10.55 3.79 -2.68
CA ILE A 110 -10.37 2.41 -2.25
C ILE A 110 -11.35 2.11 -1.11
N GLN A 111 -12.25 1.15 -1.33
CA GLN A 111 -13.19 0.71 -0.31
C GLN A 111 -12.62 -0.45 0.49
N THR A 112 -11.99 -1.40 -0.19
CA THR A 112 -11.35 -2.56 0.43
C THR A 112 -10.04 -2.83 -0.27
N MET A 113 -9.00 -3.09 0.50
CA MET A 113 -7.72 -3.54 -0.03
C MET A 113 -7.26 -4.80 0.68
N ARG A 114 -6.69 -5.72 -0.08
CA ARG A 114 -6.06 -6.92 0.44
C ARG A 114 -4.63 -6.98 -0.10
N ALA A 115 -3.66 -6.90 0.81
CA ALA A 115 -2.25 -6.91 0.47
C ALA A 115 -1.64 -8.25 0.86
N TYR A 116 -0.99 -8.89 -0.09
CA TYR A 116 -0.34 -10.19 0.09
C TYR A 116 1.16 -9.98 0.07
N TRP A 117 1.76 -9.94 1.25
CA TRP A 117 3.22 -9.82 1.43
C TRP A 117 3.60 -10.39 2.79
N ASN A 118 4.89 -10.65 3.00
CA ASN A 118 5.38 -11.31 4.21
C ASN A 118 6.18 -10.34 5.08
N PRO A 119 5.59 -9.82 6.17
CA PRO A 119 6.31 -8.91 7.08
C PRO A 119 7.56 -9.50 7.72
N ALA A 120 7.59 -10.81 7.95
CA ALA A 120 8.75 -11.46 8.54
C ALA A 120 9.98 -11.33 7.63
N GLU A 121 9.79 -11.38 6.32
CA GLU A 121 10.85 -11.23 5.34
C GLU A 121 11.50 -9.84 5.42
N VAL A 122 10.69 -8.80 5.56
CA VAL A 122 11.17 -7.43 5.73
C VAL A 122 11.90 -7.28 7.06
N LEU A 123 11.32 -7.80 8.13
CA LEU A 123 11.88 -7.71 9.48
C LEU A 123 13.25 -8.39 9.55
N MET A 124 13.38 -9.56 8.93
CA MET A 124 14.66 -10.28 8.88
C MET A 124 15.75 -9.47 8.18
N GLN A 125 15.42 -8.80 7.09
CA GLN A 125 16.37 -7.97 6.36
C GLN A 125 16.79 -6.74 7.16
N LEU A 126 15.88 -6.16 7.94
CA LEU A 126 16.19 -5.00 8.78
C LEU A 126 17.04 -5.36 10.00
N GLN A 127 16.95 -6.59 10.49
CA GLN A 127 17.67 -7.03 11.69
C GLN A 127 19.08 -7.53 11.41
N ASN A 128 19.35 -7.96 10.18
CA ASN A 128 20.66 -8.50 9.81
C ASN A 128 21.56 -7.41 9.24
#